data_2ae69bc25473ce50782525053d575043
#
_entry.id   2ae69bc25473ce50782525053d575043
#
_cell.length_a   1.000
_cell.length_b   1.000
_cell.length_c   1.000
_cell.angle_alpha   90.00
_cell.angle_beta   90.00
_cell.angle_gamma   90.00
#
_symmetry.space_group_name_H-M   'P 1'
#
loop_
_entity.id
_entity.type
_entity.pdbx_description
1 polymer ?
#
loop_
_entity_poly.entity_id
_entity_poly.type
_entity_poly.pdbx_seq_one_letter_code
_entity_poly.pdbx_strand_id
1 'polypeptide(L)'
;MRASGSSMEDLGLYDGNVMVVDRAKEATHGDIVIAEVGGEFTVKRLQLQPQIALRPMNPAYPVIYPEELHLLGVVTWFFHNTEARRR
;
A
#
# COMPACT_ATOMS: atom_id res chain seq x y z
N MET A 1 -2.58 -0.26 -12.09
CA MET A 1 -2.67 1.02 -11.37
C MET A 1 -1.28 1.55 -11.07
N ARG A 2 -1.09 2.81 -11.28
CA ARG A 2 0.18 3.43 -10.98
C ARG A 2 0.10 4.15 -9.64
N ALA A 3 1.11 3.96 -8.82
CA ALA A 3 1.17 4.57 -7.51
C ALA A 3 1.79 5.96 -7.59
N SER A 4 1.43 6.81 -6.65
CA SER A 4 2.01 8.13 -6.54
C SER A 4 1.99 8.56 -5.09
N GLY A 5 2.81 9.55 -4.76
CA GLY A 5 2.88 10.06 -3.41
C GLY A 5 3.99 9.40 -2.60
N SER A 6 4.29 9.97 -1.45
CA SER A 6 5.42 9.52 -0.65
C SER A 6 5.22 8.11 -0.10
N SER A 7 3.96 7.71 0.18
CA SER A 7 3.72 6.38 0.71
C SER A 7 4.10 5.30 -0.29
N MET A 8 4.14 5.62 -1.56
CA MET A 8 4.54 4.67 -2.59
C MET A 8 6.03 4.44 -2.58
N GLU A 9 6.78 5.45 -2.18
CA GLU A 9 8.22 5.31 -2.09
C GLU A 9 8.63 4.34 -1.01
N ASP A 10 7.78 4.18 0.02
CA ASP A 10 8.07 3.25 1.10
C ASP A 10 8.18 1.82 0.61
N LEU A 11 7.51 1.51 -0.51
CA LEU A 11 7.58 0.20 -1.12
C LEU A 11 8.58 0.17 -2.26
N GLY A 12 9.27 1.27 -2.53
CA GLY A 12 10.13 1.37 -3.70
C GLY A 12 9.35 1.58 -4.97
N LEU A 13 8.12 2.07 -4.87
CA LEU A 13 7.27 2.31 -6.02
C LEU A 13 7.31 3.78 -6.36
N TYR A 14 8.09 4.10 -7.37
CA TYR A 14 8.28 5.49 -7.81
C TYR A 14 7.55 5.70 -9.13
N ASP A 15 7.67 6.91 -9.64
CA ASP A 15 7.12 7.19 -10.97
C ASP A 15 7.67 6.16 -11.95
N GLY A 16 6.76 5.57 -12.70
CA GLY A 16 7.13 4.54 -13.65
C GLY A 16 6.98 3.13 -13.12
N ASN A 17 6.89 2.96 -11.80
CA ASN A 17 6.64 1.64 -11.23
C ASN A 17 5.18 1.31 -11.31
N VAL A 18 4.89 0.02 -11.39
CA VAL A 18 3.54 -0.48 -11.60
C VAL A 18 3.25 -1.57 -10.58
N MET A 19 2.04 -1.58 -10.09
CA MET A 19 1.60 -2.65 -9.21
C MET A 19 0.32 -3.27 -9.75
N VAL A 20 0.13 -4.54 -9.42
CA VAL A 20 -1.08 -5.28 -9.78
C VAL A 20 -1.96 -5.34 -8.55
N VAL A 21 -3.18 -4.87 -8.69
CA VAL A 21 -4.14 -4.80 -7.60
C VAL A 21 -5.29 -5.73 -7.91
N ASP A 22 -5.55 -6.67 -7.02
CA ASP A 22 -6.69 -7.58 -7.11
C ASP A 22 -7.81 -7.01 -6.27
N ARG A 23 -8.85 -6.53 -6.93
CA ARG A 23 -9.95 -5.88 -6.23
C ARG A 23 -10.95 -6.88 -5.68
N ALA A 24 -10.86 -8.14 -6.10
CA ALA A 24 -11.79 -9.17 -5.65
C ALA A 24 -11.22 -10.02 -4.53
N LYS A 25 -9.92 -9.95 -4.28
CA LYS A 25 -9.30 -10.76 -3.25
C LYS A 25 -9.66 -10.24 -1.87
N GLU A 26 -10.02 -11.15 -0.98
CA GLU A 26 -10.27 -10.78 0.40
C GLU A 26 -8.94 -10.50 1.09
N ALA A 27 -8.84 -9.34 1.72
CA ALA A 27 -7.60 -8.94 2.37
C ALA A 27 -7.44 -9.68 3.68
N THR A 28 -6.21 -10.10 3.98
CA THR A 28 -5.89 -10.80 5.21
C THR A 28 -4.78 -10.04 5.93
N HIS A 29 -4.55 -10.46 7.17
CA HIS A 29 -3.52 -9.84 8.00
C HIS A 29 -2.16 -9.96 7.31
N GLY A 30 -1.46 -8.83 7.19
CA GLY A 30 -0.15 -8.81 6.57
C GLY A 30 -0.16 -8.47 5.10
N ASP A 31 -1.32 -8.47 4.46
CA ASP A 31 -1.40 -8.12 3.05
C ASP A 31 -1.06 -6.65 2.83
N ILE A 32 -0.49 -6.38 1.67
CA ILE A 32 -0.30 -5.00 1.22
C ILE A 32 -1.56 -4.63 0.47
N VAL A 33 -2.15 -3.49 0.85
CA VAL A 33 -3.46 -3.10 0.33
C VAL A 33 -3.41 -1.65 -0.14
N ILE A 34 -4.35 -1.32 -1.03
CA ILE A 34 -4.66 0.06 -1.36
C ILE A 34 -5.83 0.46 -0.48
N ALA A 35 -5.61 1.43 0.38
CA ALA A 35 -6.64 1.88 1.32
C ALA A 35 -6.96 3.34 1.08
N GLU A 36 -8.21 3.70 1.32
CA GLU A 36 -8.61 5.09 1.28
C GLU A 36 -8.52 5.67 2.68
N VAL A 37 -7.74 6.73 2.82
CA VAL A 37 -7.55 7.41 4.09
C VAL A 37 -7.67 8.90 3.81
N GLY A 38 -8.66 9.53 4.46
CA GLY A 38 -8.84 10.98 4.29
C GLY A 38 -9.12 11.41 2.87
N GLY A 39 -9.78 10.55 2.11
CA GLY A 39 -10.12 10.86 0.72
C GLY A 39 -9.02 10.56 -0.28
N GLU A 40 -7.92 9.99 0.17
CA GLU A 40 -6.81 9.66 -0.72
C GLU A 40 -6.52 8.19 -0.64
N PHE A 41 -6.10 7.61 -1.78
CA PHE A 41 -5.68 6.22 -1.81
C PHE A 41 -4.21 6.13 -1.47
N THR A 42 -3.87 5.17 -0.62
CA THR A 42 -2.50 4.99 -0.18
C THR A 42 -2.21 3.50 -0.05
N VAL A 43 -0.95 3.13 -0.18
CA VAL A 43 -0.51 1.75 -0.06
C VAL A 43 -0.03 1.52 1.37
N LYS A 44 -0.62 0.55 2.03
CA LYS A 44 -0.31 0.25 3.41
C LYS A 44 -0.31 -1.25 3.62
N ARG A 45 0.28 -1.69 4.74
CA ARG A 45 0.19 -3.07 5.16
C ARG A 45 -0.96 -3.21 6.12
N LEU A 46 -1.84 -4.15 5.83
CA LEU A 46 -3.04 -4.35 6.65
C LEU A 46 -2.71 -5.14 7.90
N GLN A 47 -3.15 -4.63 9.04
CA GLN A 47 -3.11 -5.35 10.29
C GLN A 47 -4.53 -5.60 10.73
N LEU A 48 -4.85 -6.84 11.07
CA LEU A 48 -6.18 -7.18 11.57
C LEU A 48 -6.16 -7.55 13.04
N GLN A 49 -4.98 -7.90 13.56
CA GLN A 49 -4.83 -8.34 14.94
C GLN A 49 -3.62 -7.68 15.53
N PRO A 50 -3.66 -7.25 16.76
CA PRO A 50 -4.74 -7.36 17.73
C PRO A 50 -5.90 -6.41 17.47
N GLN A 51 -5.73 -5.46 16.57
CA GLN A 51 -6.78 -4.55 16.16
C GLN A 51 -6.50 -4.09 14.75
N ILE A 52 -7.51 -3.57 14.09
CA ILE A 52 -7.39 -3.13 12.72
C ILE A 52 -6.51 -1.90 12.66
N ALA A 53 -5.51 -1.95 11.81
CA ALA A 53 -4.59 -0.83 11.59
C ALA A 53 -4.05 -0.88 10.18
N LEU A 54 -3.63 0.27 9.71
CA LEU A 54 -2.94 0.39 8.43
C LEU A 54 -1.52 0.85 8.76
N ARG A 55 -0.58 -0.05 8.53
CA ARG A 55 0.80 0.19 8.91
C ARG A 55 1.58 0.74 7.73
N PRO A 56 2.38 1.76 7.97
CA PRO A 56 3.21 2.30 6.90
C PRO A 56 4.31 1.31 6.55
N MET A 57 4.77 1.37 5.31
CA MET A 57 5.91 0.57 4.89
C MET A 57 7.20 1.17 5.44
N ASN A 58 7.22 2.47 5.67
CA ASN A 58 8.36 3.17 6.22
C ASN A 58 8.07 3.49 7.68
N PRO A 59 8.88 3.01 8.63
CA PRO A 59 8.62 3.23 10.05
C PRO A 59 8.66 4.70 10.48
N ALA A 60 9.14 5.59 9.61
CA ALA A 60 9.12 7.01 9.92
C ALA A 60 7.72 7.60 9.91
N TYR A 61 6.75 6.92 9.27
CA TYR A 61 5.39 7.40 9.22
C TYR A 61 4.55 6.73 10.30
N PRO A 62 3.46 7.38 10.74
CA PRO A 62 2.65 6.82 11.83
C PRO A 62 1.76 5.68 11.35
N VAL A 63 1.44 4.78 12.28
CA VAL A 63 0.41 3.77 12.08
C VAL A 63 -0.95 4.45 12.15
N ILE A 64 -1.85 4.04 11.27
CA ILE A 64 -3.18 4.61 11.20
C ILE A 64 -4.17 3.60 11.77
N TYR A 65 -5.04 4.05 12.68
CA TYR A 65 -6.10 3.22 13.26
C TYR A 65 -7.43 3.75 12.74
N PRO A 66 -7.91 3.26 11.60
CA PRO A 66 -9.10 3.84 10.98
C PRO A 66 -10.36 3.42 11.71
N GLU A 67 -11.35 4.33 11.74
CA GLU A 67 -12.66 3.99 12.28
C GLU A 67 -13.40 3.07 11.32
N GLU A 68 -13.21 3.28 10.03
CA GLU A 68 -13.78 2.44 9.00
C GLU A 68 -12.68 2.08 8.02
N LEU A 69 -12.69 0.83 7.61
CA LEU A 69 -11.67 0.34 6.70
C LEU A 69 -12.25 0.32 5.29
N HIS A 70 -11.66 1.14 4.42
CA HIS A 70 -12.07 1.20 3.03
C HIS A 70 -10.91 0.78 2.15
N LEU A 71 -11.02 -0.40 1.55
CA LEU A 71 -9.94 -0.95 0.74
C LEU A 71 -10.38 -0.97 -0.72
N LEU A 72 -9.48 -0.53 -1.59
CA LEU A 72 -9.69 -0.66 -3.02
C LEU A 72 -9.35 -2.07 -3.48
N GLY A 73 -8.29 -2.64 -2.94
CA GLY A 73 -7.87 -3.97 -3.34
C GLY A 73 -6.59 -4.37 -2.65
N VAL A 74 -6.14 -5.57 -2.97
CA VAL A 74 -4.92 -6.15 -2.42
C VAL A 74 -3.84 -6.10 -3.49
N VAL A 75 -2.64 -5.65 -3.11
CA VAL A 75 -1.51 -5.63 -4.03
C VAL A 75 -0.95 -7.04 -4.06
N THR A 76 -1.09 -7.71 -5.20
CA THR A 76 -0.62 -9.09 -5.35
C THR A 76 0.75 -9.15 -5.98
N TRP A 77 1.15 -8.08 -6.63
CA TRP A 77 2.45 -8.04 -7.30
C TRP A 77 2.77 -6.58 -7.61
N PHE A 78 4.05 -6.23 -7.58
CA PHE A 78 4.46 -4.93 -8.07
C PHE A 78 5.77 -5.07 -8.82
N PHE A 79 5.95 -4.21 -9.81
CA PHE A 79 7.16 -4.17 -10.61
C PHE A 79 8.00 -2.98 -10.19
N HIS A 80 9.24 -3.26 -9.90
CA HIS A 80 10.20 -2.24 -9.49
C HIS A 80 11.22 -2.09 -10.60
N ASN A 81 11.29 -0.90 -11.20
CA ASN A 81 12.17 -0.67 -12.33
C ASN A 81 13.57 -0.43 -11.83
N THR A 82 14.26 -1.52 -11.50
CA THR A 82 15.60 -1.41 -10.97
C THR A 82 16.60 -0.96 -12.01
N GLU A 83 16.29 -1.19 -13.28
CA GLU A 83 17.23 -0.83 -14.32
C GLU A 83 17.39 0.68 -14.43
N ALA A 84 16.31 1.42 -14.32
CA ALA A 84 16.40 2.86 -14.35
C ALA A 84 17.19 3.40 -13.17
N ARG A 85 17.25 2.67 -12.09
CA ARG A 85 17.91 3.12 -10.88
C ARG A 85 19.39 2.83 -10.87
N ARG A 86 19.84 2.00 -11.77
CA ARG A 86 21.26 1.65 -11.81
C ARG A 86 22.09 2.58 -12.67
N ARG A 87 21.47 3.55 -13.24
CA ARG A 87 22.17 4.53 -14.05
C ARG A 87 22.89 5.54 -13.22
#